data_aba75c4763cfa7a527d5320b01ae46d1
#
_entry.id   aba75c4763cfa7a527d5320b01ae46d1
#
_cell.length_a   1.000
_cell.length_b   1.000
_cell.length_c   1.000
_cell.angle_alpha   90.00
_cell.angle_beta   90.00
_cell.angle_gamma   90.00
#
_symmetry.space_group_name_H-M   'P 1'
#
loop_
_entity.id
_entity.type
_entity.pdbx_description
1 polymer ?
#
loop_
_entity_poly.entity_id
_entity_poly.type
_entity_poly.pdbx_seq_one_letter_code
_entity_poly.pdbx_strand_id
1 'polypeptide(L)'
;MFLFSARLCYNIDVETGYSTSQEEGVTMKQTIITISREFGSGGHFIGEEVSKRLGIPFYDKNIIQQIAEKTGFSEDFVKEQSEYAPSKNMFAYAFVGRDHTGSSLSDQVYAAQTQVIRNLSEKGSCIIIGRCADYNLKDRPDTYHIFVYGDEYEKISRTQQLFNLSEKDARAMNRDMDKKRRLHYEYYTDRKWGDPGNHCMCLNTSALDMERCIRYILDLFE
;
A
#
# COMPACT_ATOMS: atom_id res chain seq x y z
N MET A 1 -20.73 -23.26 18.18
CA MET A 1 -21.97 -23.47 17.40
C MET A 1 -22.87 -22.27 17.63
N PHE A 2 -22.67 -21.20 16.89
CA PHE A 2 -23.51 -20.00 16.89
C PHE A 2 -24.13 -19.84 15.52
N LEU A 3 -25.44 -20.05 15.48
CA LEU A 3 -26.27 -19.86 14.30
C LEU A 3 -26.63 -18.38 14.19
N PHE A 4 -26.13 -17.70 13.14
CA PHE A 4 -26.65 -16.41 12.76
C PHE A 4 -27.99 -16.61 12.03
N SER A 5 -29.05 -16.18 12.67
CA SER A 5 -30.40 -16.16 12.12
C SER A 5 -30.53 -14.96 11.18
N ALA A 6 -30.58 -15.21 9.88
CA ALA A 6 -31.04 -14.22 8.92
C ALA A 6 -32.52 -13.94 9.13
N ARG A 7 -32.90 -12.75 9.56
CA ARG A 7 -34.28 -12.26 9.56
C ARG A 7 -34.68 -11.90 8.13
N LEU A 8 -35.50 -12.78 7.54
CA LEU A 8 -36.27 -12.45 6.34
C LEU A 8 -37.43 -11.51 6.78
N CYS A 9 -37.40 -10.26 6.32
CA CYS A 9 -38.56 -9.39 6.38
C CYS A 9 -39.39 -9.59 5.10
N TYR A 10 -40.53 -10.25 5.20
CA TYR A 10 -41.50 -10.32 4.12
C TYR A 10 -42.44 -9.12 4.24
N ASN A 11 -42.43 -8.25 3.23
CA ASN A 11 -43.54 -7.33 2.99
C ASN A 11 -44.55 -8.03 2.04
N ILE A 12 -45.75 -8.29 2.52
CA ILE A 12 -46.81 -8.81 1.69
C ILE A 12 -47.72 -7.64 1.32
N ASP A 13 -47.69 -7.25 0.04
CA ASP A 13 -48.69 -6.38 -0.55
C ASP A 13 -49.91 -7.20 -0.94
N VAL A 14 -51.05 -6.87 -0.33
CA VAL A 14 -52.28 -7.66 -0.38
C VAL A 14 -53.06 -7.46 -1.69
N GLU A 15 -52.62 -6.62 -2.61
CA GLU A 15 -53.46 -6.28 -3.80
C GLU A 15 -53.01 -6.87 -5.14
N THR A 16 -51.84 -7.50 -5.30
CA THR A 16 -51.44 -7.99 -6.65
C THR A 16 -50.85 -9.37 -6.75
N GLY A 17 -50.70 -10.11 -5.68
CA GLY A 17 -50.32 -11.54 -5.74
C GLY A 17 -48.98 -11.87 -6.44
N TYR A 18 -48.11 -10.90 -6.69
CA TYR A 18 -46.76 -11.10 -7.22
C TYR A 18 -45.72 -10.73 -6.16
N SER A 19 -45.01 -11.72 -5.70
CA SER A 19 -43.83 -11.56 -4.86
C SER A 19 -42.65 -11.18 -5.75
N THR A 20 -42.28 -9.93 -5.76
CA THR A 20 -40.94 -9.51 -6.27
C THR A 20 -39.96 -9.66 -5.15
N SER A 21 -39.20 -10.73 -5.16
CA SER A 21 -37.96 -10.82 -4.37
C SER A 21 -36.95 -9.79 -4.93
N GLN A 22 -36.87 -8.62 -4.29
CA GLN A 22 -35.70 -7.77 -4.46
C GLN A 22 -34.54 -8.49 -3.75
N GLU A 23 -33.63 -9.05 -4.53
CA GLU A 23 -32.29 -9.36 -4.04
C GLU A 23 -31.65 -8.01 -3.67
N GLU A 24 -31.67 -7.68 -2.38
CA GLU A 24 -30.78 -6.65 -1.85
C GLU A 24 -29.37 -7.14 -2.13
N GLY A 25 -28.78 -6.65 -3.21
CA GLY A 25 -27.38 -6.87 -3.51
C GLY A 25 -26.57 -6.39 -2.32
N VAL A 26 -25.90 -7.30 -1.64
CA VAL A 26 -24.91 -6.96 -0.62
C VAL A 26 -23.86 -6.09 -1.31
N THR A 27 -24.02 -4.78 -1.24
CA THR A 27 -23.00 -3.85 -1.69
C THR A 27 -21.84 -4.03 -0.72
N MET A 28 -20.82 -4.78 -1.17
CA MET A 28 -19.56 -4.90 -0.42
C MET A 28 -19.06 -3.48 -0.13
N LYS A 29 -18.86 -3.18 1.15
CA LYS A 29 -18.31 -1.90 1.58
C LYS A 29 -16.97 -1.69 0.89
N GLN A 30 -16.79 -0.53 0.26
CA GLN A 30 -15.49 -0.19 -0.31
C GLN A 30 -14.41 -0.30 0.77
N THR A 31 -13.35 -1.04 0.48
CA THR A 31 -12.25 -1.28 1.41
C THR A 31 -10.92 -1.07 0.68
N ILE A 32 -10.09 -0.21 1.22
CA ILE A 32 -8.76 0.09 0.69
C ILE A 32 -7.72 -0.43 1.66
N ILE A 33 -6.74 -1.18 1.16
CA ILE A 33 -5.61 -1.64 1.95
C ILE A 33 -4.34 -0.94 1.48
N THR A 34 -3.62 -0.29 2.39
CA THR A 34 -2.27 0.18 2.12
C THR A 34 -1.27 -0.73 2.83
N ILE A 35 -0.23 -1.20 2.12
CA ILE A 35 0.79 -2.08 2.70
C ILE A 35 2.16 -1.40 2.64
N SER A 36 2.62 -0.92 3.79
CA SER A 36 4.02 -0.56 4.02
C SER A 36 4.81 -1.79 4.47
N ARG A 37 6.10 -1.88 4.14
CA ARG A 37 6.83 -3.13 4.34
C ARG A 37 8.34 -2.95 4.40
N GLU A 38 9.01 -3.80 5.16
CA GLU A 38 10.45 -4.00 5.06
C GLU A 38 10.82 -4.77 3.79
N PHE A 39 12.04 -4.59 3.31
CA PHE A 39 12.55 -5.35 2.16
C PHE A 39 12.79 -6.82 2.54
N GLY A 40 12.42 -7.74 1.67
CA GLY A 40 12.50 -9.18 1.95
C GLY A 40 11.42 -9.71 2.92
N SER A 41 10.54 -8.87 3.48
CA SER A 41 9.47 -9.32 4.39
C SER A 41 8.33 -10.08 3.70
N GLY A 42 8.23 -10.04 2.37
CA GLY A 42 7.13 -10.67 1.64
C GLY A 42 5.87 -9.82 1.48
N GLY A 43 5.86 -8.59 1.99
CA GLY A 43 4.67 -7.73 1.95
C GLY A 43 4.12 -7.45 0.54
N HIS A 44 4.99 -7.40 -0.49
CA HIS A 44 4.54 -7.28 -1.88
C HIS A 44 3.77 -8.53 -2.32
N PHE A 45 4.33 -9.70 -2.08
CA PHE A 45 3.69 -10.99 -2.40
C PHE A 45 2.34 -11.14 -1.70
N ILE A 46 2.27 -10.82 -0.40
CA ILE A 46 1.03 -10.87 0.38
C ILE A 46 -0.04 -9.97 -0.26
N GLY A 47 0.30 -8.73 -0.59
CA GLY A 47 -0.65 -7.80 -1.22
C GLY A 47 -1.13 -8.27 -2.60
N GLU A 48 -0.24 -8.81 -3.41
CA GLU A 48 -0.57 -9.37 -4.73
C GLU A 48 -1.51 -10.59 -4.62
N GLU A 49 -1.26 -11.50 -3.68
CA GLU A 49 -2.11 -12.66 -3.46
C GLU A 49 -3.49 -12.30 -2.91
N VAL A 50 -3.59 -11.35 -1.99
CA VAL A 50 -4.88 -10.83 -1.51
C VAL A 50 -5.67 -10.21 -2.68
N SER A 51 -5.01 -9.38 -3.50
CA SER A 51 -5.63 -8.78 -4.70
C SER A 51 -6.19 -9.84 -5.65
N LYS A 52 -5.41 -10.88 -5.94
CA LYS A 52 -5.84 -11.99 -6.81
C LYS A 52 -7.06 -12.72 -6.26
N ARG A 53 -7.07 -13.04 -4.96
CA ARG A 53 -8.16 -13.78 -4.33
C ARG A 53 -9.46 -12.99 -4.27
N LEU A 54 -9.37 -11.67 -4.10
CA LEU A 54 -10.52 -10.77 -4.07
C LEU A 54 -10.94 -10.26 -5.45
N GLY A 55 -10.10 -10.42 -6.48
CA GLY A 55 -10.35 -9.86 -7.80
C GLY A 55 -10.32 -8.34 -7.84
N ILE A 56 -9.59 -7.68 -6.91
CA ILE A 56 -9.50 -6.22 -6.81
C ILE A 56 -8.15 -5.70 -7.35
N PRO A 57 -8.08 -4.43 -7.79
CA PRO A 57 -6.83 -3.85 -8.28
C PRO A 57 -5.69 -3.87 -7.27
N PHE A 58 -4.48 -4.13 -7.78
CA PHE A 58 -3.20 -4.03 -7.06
C PHE A 58 -2.35 -2.94 -7.68
N TYR A 59 -2.00 -1.94 -6.88
CA TYR A 59 -1.27 -0.75 -7.34
C TYR A 59 0.14 -0.69 -6.74
N ASP A 60 1.14 -0.86 -7.58
CA ASP A 60 2.57 -0.66 -7.28
C ASP A 60 3.25 0.07 -8.45
N LYS A 61 3.63 -0.64 -9.52
CA LYS A 61 4.31 -0.06 -10.69
C LYS A 61 3.42 0.88 -11.50
N ASN A 62 2.14 0.62 -11.57
CA ASN A 62 1.16 1.46 -12.27
C ASN A 62 1.09 2.89 -11.71
N ILE A 63 1.43 3.08 -10.44
CA ILE A 63 1.50 4.43 -9.84
C ILE A 63 2.62 5.22 -10.50
N ILE A 64 3.80 4.61 -10.72
CA ILE A 64 4.94 5.26 -11.37
C ILE A 64 4.55 5.74 -12.77
N GLN A 65 3.92 4.87 -13.56
CA GLN A 65 3.48 5.22 -14.92
C GLN A 65 2.50 6.41 -14.91
N GLN A 66 1.48 6.38 -14.04
CA GLN A 66 0.51 7.48 -13.96
C GLN A 66 1.13 8.80 -13.47
N ILE A 67 2.16 8.73 -12.60
CA ILE A 67 2.91 9.92 -12.19
C ILE A 67 3.72 10.46 -13.38
N ALA A 68 4.39 9.58 -14.11
CA ALA A 68 5.17 9.97 -15.31
C ALA A 68 4.28 10.63 -16.35
N GLU A 69 3.13 10.05 -16.67
CA GLU A 69 2.14 10.62 -17.58
C GLU A 69 1.63 12.01 -17.13
N LYS A 70 1.38 12.17 -15.82
CA LYS A 70 0.86 13.41 -15.25
C LYS A 70 1.89 14.52 -15.17
N THR A 71 3.16 14.18 -14.92
CA THR A 71 4.23 15.17 -14.73
C THR A 71 5.05 15.44 -15.97
N GLY A 72 5.00 14.55 -16.97
CA GLY A 72 5.89 14.57 -18.14
C GLY A 72 7.31 14.10 -17.85
N PHE A 73 7.60 13.61 -16.65
CA PHE A 73 8.89 13.03 -16.32
C PHE A 73 9.00 11.59 -16.84
N SER A 74 10.23 11.09 -17.03
CA SER A 74 10.45 9.68 -17.37
C SER A 74 10.10 8.77 -16.19
N GLU A 75 9.67 7.54 -16.46
CA GLU A 75 9.37 6.56 -15.41
C GLU A 75 10.58 6.27 -14.51
N ASP A 76 11.78 6.21 -15.09
CA ASP A 76 13.02 6.00 -14.34
C ASP A 76 13.28 7.14 -13.35
N PHE A 77 13.08 8.39 -13.78
CA PHE A 77 13.19 9.55 -12.89
C PHE A 77 12.14 9.51 -11.77
N VAL A 78 10.87 9.24 -12.11
CA VAL A 78 9.78 9.11 -11.13
C VAL A 78 10.09 7.99 -10.13
N LYS A 79 10.56 6.84 -10.61
CA LYS A 79 10.94 5.70 -9.77
C LYS A 79 12.04 6.07 -8.78
N GLU A 80 13.08 6.71 -9.27
CA GLU A 80 14.19 7.18 -8.45
C GLU A 80 13.70 8.17 -7.38
N GLN A 81 12.97 9.21 -7.77
CA GLN A 81 12.46 10.23 -6.83
C GLN A 81 11.44 9.70 -5.84
N SER A 82 10.67 8.67 -6.20
CA SER A 82 9.67 8.06 -5.32
C SER A 82 10.25 7.07 -4.30
N GLU A 83 11.50 6.67 -4.47
CA GLU A 83 12.19 5.75 -3.56
C GLU A 83 13.24 6.44 -2.69
N TYR A 84 13.66 7.66 -3.06
CA TYR A 84 14.71 8.41 -2.37
C TYR A 84 14.15 9.68 -1.72
N ALA A 85 14.56 9.94 -0.48
CA ALA A 85 14.39 11.27 0.10
C ALA A 85 15.32 12.27 -0.60
N PRO A 86 14.90 13.52 -0.79
CA PRO A 86 15.81 14.57 -1.20
C PRO A 86 17.05 14.59 -0.31
N SER A 87 18.23 14.74 -0.90
CA SER A 87 19.47 14.78 -0.13
C SER A 87 19.40 15.89 0.91
N LYS A 88 19.64 15.56 2.19
CA LYS A 88 19.77 16.56 3.27
C LYS A 88 21.05 17.40 3.15
N ASN A 89 21.91 17.16 2.14
CA ASN A 89 23.05 18.01 1.84
C ASN A 89 22.55 19.37 1.34
N MET A 90 22.65 20.37 2.20
CA MET A 90 22.24 21.76 1.93
C MET A 90 22.85 22.31 0.63
N PHE A 91 24.04 21.84 0.22
CA PHE A 91 24.67 22.19 -1.05
C PHE A 91 24.02 21.49 -2.26
N ALA A 92 23.62 20.21 -2.15
CA ALA A 92 22.89 19.52 -3.21
C ALA A 92 21.47 20.11 -3.37
N TYR A 93 20.85 20.55 -2.29
CA TYR A 93 19.54 21.19 -2.30
C TYR A 93 19.54 22.55 -3.05
N ALA A 94 20.67 23.25 -3.04
CA ALA A 94 20.83 24.52 -3.77
C ALA A 94 20.95 24.35 -5.31
N PHE A 95 21.35 23.14 -5.77
CA PHE A 95 21.53 22.81 -7.20
C PHE A 95 20.37 22.00 -7.80
N VAL A 96 19.41 21.55 -7.00
CA VAL A 96 18.21 20.91 -7.53
C VAL A 96 17.34 22.00 -8.18
N GLY A 97 17.07 21.84 -9.47
CA GLY A 97 16.23 22.77 -10.22
C GLY A 97 14.90 23.00 -9.49
N ARG A 98 14.63 24.26 -9.16
CA ARG A 98 13.34 24.69 -8.59
C ARG A 98 12.53 25.31 -9.70
N ASP A 99 11.24 25.07 -9.65
CA ASP A 99 10.30 25.79 -10.51
C ASP A 99 10.10 27.23 -10.04
N HIS A 100 9.27 27.99 -10.75
CA HIS A 100 8.90 29.36 -10.41
C HIS A 100 8.20 29.50 -9.05
N THR A 101 7.73 28.38 -8.45
CA THR A 101 7.08 28.32 -7.14
C THR A 101 8.07 27.97 -6.02
N GLY A 102 9.32 27.66 -6.35
CA GLY A 102 10.35 27.25 -5.40
C GLY A 102 10.31 25.76 -5.02
N SER A 103 9.40 24.96 -5.62
CA SER A 103 9.26 23.53 -5.38
C SER A 103 10.38 22.76 -6.08
N SER A 104 10.95 21.77 -5.38
CA SER A 104 11.92 20.85 -5.99
C SER A 104 11.21 19.86 -6.93
N LEU A 105 11.94 19.27 -7.86
CA LEU A 105 11.41 18.21 -8.73
C LEU A 105 10.89 17.01 -7.91
N SER A 106 11.54 16.68 -6.80
CA SER A 106 11.10 15.63 -5.88
C SER A 106 9.75 15.96 -5.22
N ASP A 107 9.53 17.22 -4.86
CA ASP A 107 8.26 17.67 -4.28
C ASP A 107 7.13 17.61 -5.31
N GLN A 108 7.41 17.93 -6.57
CA GLN A 108 6.45 17.80 -7.68
C GLN A 108 6.06 16.34 -7.91
N VAL A 109 7.04 15.43 -7.91
CA VAL A 109 6.78 13.97 -8.01
C VAL A 109 5.93 13.49 -6.83
N TYR A 110 6.25 13.92 -5.59
CA TYR A 110 5.48 13.54 -4.41
C TYR A 110 4.04 14.09 -4.44
N ALA A 111 3.85 15.34 -4.85
CA ALA A 111 2.52 15.93 -5.02
C ALA A 111 1.68 15.17 -6.06
N ALA A 112 2.28 14.84 -7.21
CA ALA A 112 1.64 14.04 -8.25
C ALA A 112 1.31 12.63 -7.75
N GLN A 113 2.23 11.99 -7.01
CA GLN A 113 2.03 10.69 -6.35
C GLN A 113 0.82 10.72 -5.41
N THR A 114 0.74 11.72 -4.55
CA THR A 114 -0.38 11.89 -3.62
C THR A 114 -1.72 11.98 -4.36
N GLN A 115 -1.77 12.76 -5.43
CA GLN A 115 -2.98 12.90 -6.25
C GLN A 115 -3.35 11.59 -6.96
N VAL A 116 -2.37 10.87 -7.52
CA VAL A 116 -2.61 9.57 -8.18
C VAL A 116 -3.17 8.57 -7.17
N ILE A 117 -2.56 8.46 -5.99
CA ILE A 117 -3.01 7.54 -4.93
C ILE A 117 -4.46 7.84 -4.52
N ARG A 118 -4.80 9.11 -4.31
CA ARG A 118 -6.18 9.51 -3.98
C ARG A 118 -7.16 9.16 -5.09
N ASN A 119 -6.84 9.49 -6.33
CA ASN A 119 -7.70 9.17 -7.48
C ASN A 119 -7.90 7.64 -7.65
N LEU A 120 -6.87 6.84 -7.39
CA LEU A 120 -6.98 5.38 -7.45
C LEU A 120 -7.88 4.84 -6.34
N SER A 121 -7.78 5.41 -5.14
CA SER A 121 -8.61 5.01 -4.01
C SER A 121 -10.09 5.38 -4.15
N GLU A 122 -10.44 6.29 -5.05
CA GLU A 122 -11.83 6.67 -5.34
C GLU A 122 -12.52 5.70 -6.32
N LYS A 123 -11.75 4.88 -7.04
CA LYS A 123 -12.29 3.97 -8.07
C LYS A 123 -12.93 2.70 -7.51
N GLY A 124 -12.75 2.40 -6.23
CA GLY A 124 -13.27 1.19 -5.58
C GLY A 124 -12.26 0.54 -4.65
N SER A 125 -12.58 -0.65 -4.17
CA SER A 125 -11.69 -1.45 -3.33
C SER A 125 -10.38 -1.75 -4.07
N CYS A 126 -9.26 -1.60 -3.38
CA CYS A 126 -7.94 -1.82 -3.97
C CYS A 126 -6.85 -2.05 -2.92
N ILE A 127 -5.70 -2.54 -3.37
CA ILE A 127 -4.48 -2.66 -2.57
C ILE A 127 -3.41 -1.74 -3.14
N ILE A 128 -2.78 -0.93 -2.29
CA ILE A 128 -1.73 0.03 -2.65
C ILE A 128 -0.47 -0.30 -1.87
N ILE A 129 0.65 -0.44 -2.56
CA ILE A 129 1.93 -0.81 -1.95
C ILE A 129 2.84 0.39 -1.74
N GLY A 130 3.15 0.71 -0.48
CA GLY A 130 4.11 1.74 -0.08
C GLY A 130 3.71 3.15 -0.51
N ARG A 131 4.70 3.97 -0.96
CA ARG A 131 4.47 5.33 -1.52
C ARG A 131 3.81 6.30 -0.54
N CYS A 132 4.03 6.13 0.76
CA CYS A 132 3.34 6.89 1.80
C CYS A 132 1.80 6.87 1.64
N ALA A 133 1.24 5.78 1.06
CA ALA A 133 -0.19 5.68 0.82
C ALA A 133 -0.99 5.68 2.13
N ASP A 134 -0.44 5.09 3.19
CA ASP A 134 -0.98 5.14 4.54
C ASP A 134 -1.15 6.59 5.04
N TYR A 135 -0.16 7.45 4.81
CA TYR A 135 -0.24 8.87 5.17
C TYR A 135 -1.19 9.66 4.25
N ASN A 136 -1.13 9.39 2.94
CA ASN A 136 -1.95 10.09 1.96
C ASN A 136 -3.45 9.81 2.10
N LEU A 137 -3.81 8.65 2.69
CA LEU A 137 -5.19 8.19 2.88
C LEU A 137 -5.59 8.11 4.37
N LYS A 138 -4.80 8.68 5.29
CA LYS A 138 -4.99 8.59 6.75
C LYS A 138 -6.35 9.06 7.26
N ASP A 139 -6.98 9.97 6.54
CA ASP A 139 -8.26 10.57 6.92
C ASP A 139 -9.47 9.84 6.30
N ARG A 140 -9.23 8.75 5.55
CA ARG A 140 -10.30 7.95 4.93
C ARG A 140 -10.74 6.81 5.87
N PRO A 141 -12.03 6.74 6.23
CA PRO A 141 -12.55 5.74 7.18
C PRO A 141 -12.63 4.32 6.60
N ASP A 142 -12.55 4.17 5.26
CA ASP A 142 -12.63 2.92 4.52
C ASP A 142 -11.24 2.35 4.17
N THR A 143 -10.19 2.85 4.84
CA THR A 143 -8.81 2.46 4.56
C THR A 143 -8.16 1.79 5.77
N TYR A 144 -7.54 0.64 5.54
CA TYR A 144 -6.74 -0.07 6.53
C TYR A 144 -5.25 0.03 6.17
N HIS A 145 -4.45 0.46 7.12
CA HIS A 145 -3.00 0.63 6.96
C HIS A 145 -2.27 -0.54 7.61
N ILE A 146 -1.50 -1.28 6.83
CA ILE A 146 -0.79 -2.49 7.27
C ILE A 146 0.71 -2.29 7.12
N PHE A 147 1.48 -2.75 8.11
CA PHE A 147 2.93 -2.84 8.04
C PHE A 147 3.37 -4.30 8.06
N VAL A 148 4.19 -4.72 7.10
CA VAL A 148 4.72 -6.09 7.01
C VAL A 148 6.22 -6.08 7.27
N TYR A 149 6.66 -6.87 8.25
CA TYR A 149 8.05 -6.99 8.66
C TYR A 149 8.44 -8.45 8.92
N GLY A 150 9.68 -8.70 9.24
CA GLY A 150 10.16 -10.03 9.58
C GLY A 150 11.56 -10.01 10.15
N ASP A 151 12.00 -11.15 10.65
CA ASP A 151 13.33 -11.32 11.21
C ASP A 151 14.41 -11.17 10.14
N GLU A 152 15.55 -10.62 10.51
CA GLU A 152 16.63 -10.30 9.57
C GLU A 152 17.07 -11.53 8.76
N TYR A 153 17.18 -12.70 9.42
CA TYR A 153 17.59 -13.94 8.76
C TYR A 153 16.62 -14.37 7.66
N GLU A 154 15.32 -14.38 7.95
CA GLU A 154 14.28 -14.76 7.01
C GLU A 154 14.19 -13.79 5.82
N LYS A 155 14.31 -12.49 6.08
CA LYS A 155 14.34 -11.47 5.04
C LYS A 155 15.53 -11.65 4.11
N ILE A 156 16.71 -11.91 4.67
CA ILE A 156 17.93 -12.15 3.88
C ILE A 156 17.78 -13.41 3.03
N SER A 157 17.30 -14.52 3.62
CA SER A 157 17.08 -15.78 2.89
C SER A 157 16.15 -15.59 1.69
N ARG A 158 15.02 -14.89 1.87
CA ARG A 158 14.11 -14.58 0.76
C ARG A 158 14.77 -13.68 -0.32
N THR A 159 15.55 -12.71 0.10
CA THR A 159 16.26 -11.82 -0.85
C THR A 159 17.32 -12.59 -1.64
N GLN A 160 18.07 -13.50 -0.99
CA GLN A 160 19.02 -14.38 -1.68
C GLN A 160 18.33 -15.21 -2.78
N GLN A 161 17.19 -15.82 -2.46
CA GLN A 161 16.43 -16.65 -3.40
C GLN A 161 15.86 -15.83 -4.57
N LEU A 162 15.28 -14.64 -4.29
CA LEU A 162 14.65 -13.80 -5.32
C LEU A 162 15.63 -13.18 -6.30
N PHE A 163 16.83 -12.83 -5.83
CA PHE A 163 17.81 -12.09 -6.64
C PHE A 163 19.08 -12.87 -6.94
N ASN A 164 19.16 -14.13 -6.50
CA ASN A 164 20.34 -14.99 -6.62
C ASN A 164 21.63 -14.33 -6.09
N LEU A 165 21.55 -13.77 -4.86
CA LEU A 165 22.62 -13.02 -4.22
C LEU A 165 23.35 -13.84 -3.15
N SER A 166 24.60 -13.44 -2.84
CA SER A 166 25.25 -13.90 -1.62
C SER A 166 24.53 -13.37 -0.37
N GLU A 167 24.71 -14.03 0.80
CA GLU A 167 24.14 -13.51 2.05
C GLU A 167 24.58 -12.08 2.35
N LYS A 168 25.88 -11.78 2.12
CA LYS A 168 26.46 -10.45 2.31
C LYS A 168 25.75 -9.40 1.46
N ASP A 169 25.55 -9.70 0.18
CA ASP A 169 24.94 -8.76 -0.77
C ASP A 169 23.43 -8.61 -0.51
N ALA A 170 22.73 -9.70 -0.17
CA ALA A 170 21.33 -9.66 0.21
C ALA A 170 21.11 -8.83 1.49
N ARG A 171 21.97 -8.98 2.49
CA ARG A 171 21.96 -8.17 3.71
C ARG A 171 22.19 -6.69 3.42
N ALA A 172 23.17 -6.39 2.58
CA ALA A 172 23.46 -5.00 2.17
C ALA A 172 22.27 -4.39 1.42
N MET A 173 21.66 -5.14 0.49
CA MET A 173 20.47 -4.74 -0.27
C MET A 173 19.28 -4.45 0.64
N ASN A 174 18.97 -5.34 1.59
CA ASN A 174 17.87 -5.16 2.53
C ASN A 174 18.05 -3.86 3.35
N ARG A 175 19.24 -3.64 3.89
CA ARG A 175 19.54 -2.44 4.67
C ARG A 175 19.44 -1.16 3.86
N ASP A 176 19.95 -1.15 2.63
CA ASP A 176 19.90 0.01 1.76
C ASP A 176 18.46 0.36 1.37
N MET A 177 17.66 -0.63 0.96
CA MET A 177 16.28 -0.44 0.59
C MET A 177 15.41 0.03 1.77
N ASP A 178 15.58 -0.55 2.96
CA ASP A 178 14.84 -0.14 4.15
C ASP A 178 15.26 1.26 4.63
N LYS A 179 16.56 1.60 4.51
CA LYS A 179 17.05 2.96 4.77
C LYS A 179 16.41 3.99 3.81
N LYS A 180 16.35 3.69 2.52
CA LYS A 180 15.73 4.57 1.51
C LYS A 180 14.25 4.79 1.81
N ARG A 181 13.49 3.71 2.05
CA ARG A 181 12.07 3.78 2.40
C ARG A 181 11.81 4.61 3.65
N ARG A 182 12.63 4.38 4.70
CA ARG A 182 12.53 5.15 5.94
C ARG A 182 12.76 6.63 5.70
N LEU A 183 13.87 6.99 5.06
CA LEU A 183 14.22 8.38 4.81
C LEU A 183 13.15 9.11 3.98
N HIS A 184 12.63 8.45 2.93
CA HIS A 184 11.56 8.98 2.10
C HIS A 184 10.27 9.19 2.90
N TYR A 185 9.86 8.18 3.67
CA TYR A 185 8.65 8.24 4.49
C TYR A 185 8.74 9.34 5.54
N GLU A 186 9.82 9.37 6.33
CA GLU A 186 10.01 10.33 7.42
C GLU A 186 10.14 11.77 6.89
N TYR A 187 10.71 11.95 5.70
CA TYR A 187 10.84 13.26 5.07
C TYR A 187 9.48 13.87 4.68
N TYR A 188 8.59 13.06 4.06
CA TYR A 188 7.33 13.56 3.52
C TYR A 188 6.15 13.49 4.52
N THR A 189 6.25 12.69 5.56
CA THR A 189 5.14 12.47 6.48
C THR A 189 5.36 13.05 7.88
N ASP A 190 6.61 13.36 8.19
CA ASP A 190 7.04 13.74 9.56
C ASP A 190 6.66 12.68 10.62
N ARG A 191 6.54 11.41 10.19
CA ARG A 191 6.19 10.27 11.01
C ARG A 191 7.32 9.23 10.97
N LYS A 192 7.47 8.44 12.03
CA LYS A 192 8.44 7.35 12.08
C LYS A 192 7.97 6.19 11.21
N TRP A 193 8.82 5.74 10.28
CA TRP A 193 8.54 4.58 9.44
C TRP A 193 8.48 3.28 10.25
N GLY A 194 7.45 2.47 10.02
CA GLY A 194 7.22 1.20 10.74
C GLY A 194 6.71 1.37 12.17
N ASP A 195 6.31 2.57 12.58
CA ASP A 195 5.70 2.78 13.88
C ASP A 195 4.31 2.13 13.92
N PRO A 196 4.05 1.22 14.88
CA PRO A 196 2.74 0.58 15.03
C PRO A 196 1.59 1.57 15.20
N GLY A 197 1.82 2.75 15.75
CA GLY A 197 0.80 3.79 15.91
C GLY A 197 0.28 4.39 14.59
N ASN A 198 0.98 4.13 13.48
CA ASN A 198 0.55 4.57 12.14
C ASN A 198 -0.25 3.50 11.38
N HIS A 199 -0.38 2.29 11.94
CA HIS A 199 -0.94 1.13 11.25
C HIS A 199 -2.01 0.45 12.09
N CYS A 200 -3.08 -0.03 11.48
CA CYS A 200 -4.10 -0.83 12.17
C CYS A 200 -3.63 -2.26 12.43
N MET A 201 -2.64 -2.74 11.65
CA MET A 201 -2.10 -4.09 11.75
C MET A 201 -0.61 -4.12 11.38
N CYS A 202 0.20 -4.81 12.21
CA CYS A 202 1.60 -5.09 11.92
C CYS A 202 1.82 -6.61 11.87
N LEU A 203 2.22 -7.12 10.70
CA LEU A 203 2.35 -8.55 10.45
C LEU A 203 3.82 -8.98 10.41
N ASN A 204 4.21 -9.85 11.35
CA ASN A 204 5.53 -10.47 11.36
C ASN A 204 5.50 -11.79 10.57
N THR A 205 6.08 -11.78 9.37
CA THR A 205 6.12 -12.94 8.48
C THR A 205 7.13 -14.02 8.87
N SER A 206 7.90 -13.81 9.92
CA SER A 206 8.75 -14.85 10.51
C SER A 206 8.04 -15.59 11.65
N ALA A 207 7.12 -14.92 12.34
CA ALA A 207 6.28 -15.53 13.37
C ALA A 207 4.99 -16.15 12.79
N LEU A 208 4.50 -15.61 11.69
CA LEU A 208 3.32 -16.06 10.97
C LEU A 208 3.73 -16.56 9.58
N ASP A 209 3.13 -17.64 9.11
CA ASP A 209 3.31 -18.03 7.70
C ASP A 209 2.59 -17.03 6.78
N MET A 210 3.00 -17.00 5.50
CA MET A 210 2.45 -16.08 4.50
C MET A 210 0.95 -16.25 4.32
N GLU A 211 0.46 -17.48 4.34
CA GLU A 211 -0.96 -17.80 4.16
C GLU A 211 -1.80 -17.24 5.31
N ARG A 212 -1.30 -17.30 6.52
CA ARG A 212 -1.97 -16.71 7.69
C ARG A 212 -2.00 -15.19 7.62
N CYS A 213 -0.92 -14.57 7.18
CA CYS A 213 -0.90 -13.12 6.93
C CYS A 213 -1.93 -12.70 5.88
N ILE A 214 -2.04 -13.46 4.78
CA ILE A 214 -3.02 -13.23 3.72
C ILE A 214 -4.44 -13.34 4.29
N ARG A 215 -4.74 -14.38 5.05
CA ARG A 215 -6.08 -14.56 5.66
C ARG A 215 -6.47 -13.39 6.56
N TYR A 216 -5.58 -12.92 7.42
CA TYR A 216 -5.86 -11.76 8.29
C TYR A 216 -6.19 -10.48 7.50
N ILE A 217 -5.63 -10.34 6.30
CA ILE A 217 -5.98 -9.20 5.44
C ILE A 217 -7.31 -9.44 4.73
N LEU A 218 -7.61 -10.67 4.30
CA LEU A 218 -8.90 -11.01 3.70
C LEU A 218 -10.07 -10.76 4.64
N ASP A 219 -9.89 -11.07 5.94
CA ASP A 219 -10.90 -10.85 6.99
C ASP A 219 -11.30 -9.36 7.14
N LEU A 220 -10.50 -8.42 6.63
CA LEU A 220 -10.85 -6.99 6.63
C LEU A 220 -11.89 -6.61 5.56
N PHE A 221 -12.20 -7.52 4.65
CA PHE A 221 -13.19 -7.32 3.59
C PHE A 221 -14.55 -7.97 3.91
N GLU A 222 -14.64 -8.69 5.00
CA GLU A 222 -15.88 -9.28 5.52
C GLU A 222 -16.61 -8.28 6.45
#